data_c5f78309ec4f34094119e70ed6ddffaf
#
_entry.id   c5f78309ec4f34094119e70ed6ddffaf
#
_cell.length_a   1.000
_cell.length_b   1.000
_cell.length_c   1.000
_cell.angle_alpha   90.00
_cell.angle_beta   90.00
_cell.angle_gamma   90.00
#
_symmetry.space_group_name_H-M   'P 1'
#
loop_
_entity.id
_entity.type
_entity.pdbx_description
1 polymer ?
#
loop_
_entity_poly.entity_id
_entity_poly.type
_entity_poly.pdbx_seq_one_letter_code
_entity_poly.pdbx_strand_id
1 'polypeptide(L)'
;MLEPGAAMPTCTVQWIGEQKFAAVSPSGHALVLDSDGKTAPSPMELLLMALGACAATDVVIILEKKRQKLESLEVICSGERAPKPPRVWTKLDLLFRLRGRLEEAGVRQAIQLSEEKYCSVSATLKKSAELTWRFEILPADPG
;
A
#
# COMPACT_ATOMS: atom_id res chain seq x y z
N MET A 1 0.20 12.07 17.46
CA MET A 1 -0.78 12.49 18.49
C MET A 1 -1.48 13.76 18.02
N LEU A 2 -2.79 13.85 18.21
CA LEU A 2 -3.53 15.04 17.87
C LEU A 2 -3.29 16.13 18.92
N GLU A 3 -3.25 17.39 18.48
CA GLU A 3 -3.15 18.51 19.40
C GLU A 3 -4.45 18.64 20.21
N PRO A 4 -4.36 19.17 21.44
CA PRO A 4 -5.57 19.43 22.22
C PRO A 4 -6.54 20.33 21.45
N GLY A 5 -7.79 19.91 21.32
CA GLY A 5 -8.83 20.61 20.59
C GLY A 5 -8.89 20.31 19.09
N ALA A 6 -7.94 19.55 18.54
CA ALA A 6 -8.00 19.12 17.14
C ALA A 6 -9.08 18.05 16.97
N ALA A 7 -9.86 18.16 15.88
CA ALA A 7 -10.81 17.14 15.53
C ALA A 7 -10.09 15.87 15.08
N MET A 8 -10.63 14.70 15.45
CA MET A 8 -10.11 13.43 14.95
C MET A 8 -10.43 13.30 13.47
N PRO A 9 -9.50 12.77 12.64
CA PRO A 9 -9.81 12.47 11.25
C PRO A 9 -11.03 11.54 11.17
N THR A 10 -11.98 11.90 10.32
CA THR A 10 -13.27 11.22 10.25
C THR A 10 -13.60 10.89 8.81
N CYS A 11 -13.99 9.65 8.54
CA CYS A 11 -14.58 9.26 7.26
C CYS A 11 -16.05 8.88 7.48
N THR A 12 -16.81 8.87 6.39
CA THR A 12 -18.18 8.36 6.41
C THR A 12 -18.27 7.19 5.45
N VAL A 13 -19.06 6.18 5.85
CA VAL A 13 -19.31 5.00 5.02
C VAL A 13 -20.81 4.81 4.97
N GLN A 14 -21.39 4.93 3.78
CA GLN A 14 -22.83 4.88 3.57
C GLN A 14 -23.20 3.66 2.73
N TRP A 15 -24.17 2.89 3.20
CA TRP A 15 -24.71 1.77 2.45
C TRP A 15 -25.48 2.27 1.21
N ILE A 16 -25.22 1.68 0.05
CA ILE A 16 -25.85 2.04 -1.22
C ILE A 16 -26.54 0.86 -1.91
N GLY A 17 -26.78 -0.21 -1.18
CA GLY A 17 -27.49 -1.39 -1.69
C GLY A 17 -26.61 -2.64 -1.65
N GLU A 18 -27.23 -3.81 -1.57
CA GLU A 18 -26.54 -5.09 -1.49
C GLU A 18 -25.42 -5.07 -0.44
N GLN A 19 -24.16 -5.32 -0.83
CA GLN A 19 -23.01 -5.23 0.06
C GLN A 19 -22.09 -4.09 -0.35
N LYS A 20 -22.66 -3.06 -0.99
CA LYS A 20 -21.94 -1.93 -1.53
C LYS A 20 -22.03 -0.71 -0.65
N PHE A 21 -20.93 0.02 -0.57
CA PHE A 21 -20.81 1.20 0.27
C PHE A 21 -20.08 2.31 -0.46
N ALA A 22 -20.54 3.53 -0.26
CA ALA A 22 -19.81 4.72 -0.69
C ALA A 22 -19.07 5.25 0.54
N ALA A 23 -17.78 5.44 0.41
CA ALA A 23 -16.93 5.94 1.48
C ALA A 23 -16.31 7.27 1.09
N VAL A 24 -16.28 8.20 2.04
CA VAL A 24 -15.65 9.51 1.86
C VAL A 24 -14.55 9.66 2.91
N SER A 25 -13.33 9.91 2.44
CA SER A 25 -12.17 10.03 3.32
C SER A 25 -12.19 11.34 4.12
N PRO A 26 -11.36 11.44 5.17
CA PRO A 26 -11.21 12.73 5.89
C PRO A 26 -10.79 13.88 4.99
N SER A 27 -10.08 13.59 3.89
CA SER A 27 -9.66 14.59 2.91
C SER A 27 -10.72 14.92 1.85
N GLY A 28 -11.92 14.31 1.94
CA GLY A 28 -13.03 14.62 1.06
C GLY A 28 -13.07 13.83 -0.25
N HIS A 29 -12.31 12.76 -0.36
CA HIS A 29 -12.28 11.92 -1.57
C HIS A 29 -13.12 10.66 -1.37
N ALA A 30 -13.90 10.32 -2.39
CA ALA A 30 -14.84 9.22 -2.32
C ALA A 30 -14.35 8.00 -3.11
N LEU A 31 -14.74 6.83 -2.65
CA LEU A 31 -14.61 5.60 -3.40
C LEU A 31 -15.75 4.65 -3.04
N VAL A 32 -15.95 3.62 -3.85
CA VAL A 32 -16.97 2.59 -3.60
C VAL A 32 -16.26 1.30 -3.18
N LEU A 33 -16.84 0.62 -2.19
CA LEU A 33 -16.43 -0.71 -1.76
C LEU A 33 -17.57 -1.68 -1.97
N ASP A 34 -17.22 -2.91 -2.32
CA ASP A 34 -18.18 -4.00 -2.49
C ASP A 34 -17.65 -5.22 -1.72
N SER A 35 -18.31 -5.58 -0.62
CA SER A 35 -17.79 -6.61 0.27
C SER A 35 -17.65 -8.00 -0.36
N ASP A 36 -18.39 -8.27 -1.45
CA ASP A 36 -18.20 -9.53 -2.19
C ASP A 36 -17.23 -9.40 -3.37
N GLY A 37 -16.68 -8.21 -3.59
CA GLY A 37 -15.62 -8.00 -4.59
C GLY A 37 -16.05 -8.07 -6.05
N LYS A 38 -17.34 -8.01 -6.35
CA LYS A 38 -17.85 -8.18 -7.73
C LYS A 38 -17.77 -6.91 -8.56
N THR A 39 -18.12 -5.76 -7.97
CA THR A 39 -18.22 -4.50 -8.72
C THR A 39 -17.24 -3.43 -8.26
N ALA A 40 -16.57 -3.66 -7.14
CA ALA A 40 -15.58 -2.76 -6.57
C ALA A 40 -14.71 -3.56 -5.59
N PRO A 41 -13.57 -3.01 -5.15
CA PRO A 41 -12.74 -3.70 -4.18
C PRO A 41 -13.46 -3.97 -2.87
N SER A 42 -13.20 -5.14 -2.28
CA SER A 42 -13.66 -5.44 -0.93
C SER A 42 -12.82 -4.69 0.10
N PRO A 43 -13.31 -4.55 1.33
CA PRO A 43 -12.54 -3.90 2.40
C PRO A 43 -11.15 -4.50 2.62
N MET A 44 -11.03 -5.83 2.63
CA MET A 44 -9.74 -6.49 2.83
C MET A 44 -8.82 -6.34 1.62
N GLU A 45 -9.38 -6.31 0.41
CA GLU A 45 -8.59 -5.99 -0.79
C GLU A 45 -8.09 -4.55 -0.75
N LEU A 46 -8.89 -3.63 -0.22
CA LEU A 46 -8.47 -2.24 -0.09
C LEU A 46 -7.26 -2.09 0.83
N LEU A 47 -7.18 -2.88 1.91
CA LEU A 47 -6.00 -2.89 2.78
C LEU A 47 -4.75 -3.31 2.03
N LEU A 48 -4.88 -4.33 1.16
CA LEU A 48 -3.77 -4.81 0.34
C LEU A 48 -3.32 -3.74 -0.65
N MET A 49 -4.26 -3.07 -1.29
CA MET A 49 -4.00 -1.97 -2.21
C MET A 49 -3.33 -0.79 -1.49
N ALA A 50 -3.81 -0.46 -0.29
CA ALA A 50 -3.26 0.60 0.53
C ALA A 50 -1.80 0.30 0.92
N LEU A 51 -1.49 -0.94 1.24
CA LEU A 51 -0.12 -1.37 1.54
C LEU A 51 0.81 -1.09 0.37
N GLY A 52 0.43 -1.51 -0.83
CA GLY A 52 1.23 -1.29 -2.03
C GLY A 52 1.45 0.18 -2.34
N ALA A 53 0.39 0.99 -2.27
CA ALA A 53 0.48 2.42 -2.54
C ALA A 53 1.35 3.15 -1.51
N CYS A 54 1.22 2.79 -0.24
CA CYS A 54 2.01 3.41 0.82
C CYS A 54 3.50 3.10 0.66
N ALA A 55 3.84 1.84 0.46
CA ALA A 55 5.22 1.42 0.23
C ALA A 55 5.80 2.04 -1.05
N ALA A 56 5.03 2.06 -2.13
CA ALA A 56 5.46 2.66 -3.39
C ALA A 56 5.77 4.15 -3.24
N THR A 57 4.96 4.87 -2.49
CA THR A 57 5.17 6.30 -2.22
C THR A 57 6.55 6.55 -1.60
N ASP A 58 6.90 5.77 -0.58
CA ASP A 58 8.20 5.91 0.09
C ASP A 58 9.35 5.64 -0.87
N VAL A 59 9.24 4.58 -1.67
CA VAL A 59 10.29 4.20 -2.63
C VAL A 59 10.51 5.31 -3.66
N VAL A 60 9.43 5.86 -4.22
CA VAL A 60 9.51 6.98 -5.17
C VAL A 60 10.22 8.18 -4.52
N ILE A 61 9.79 8.58 -3.34
CA ILE A 61 10.35 9.75 -2.65
C ILE A 61 11.85 9.54 -2.35
N ILE A 62 12.21 8.36 -1.85
CA ILE A 62 13.60 8.09 -1.46
C ILE A 62 14.51 8.03 -2.69
N LEU A 63 14.06 7.39 -3.78
CA LEU A 63 14.85 7.33 -5.01
C LEU A 63 15.02 8.71 -5.64
N GLU A 64 13.99 9.55 -5.58
CA GLU A 64 14.10 10.95 -6.03
C GLU A 64 15.15 11.72 -5.22
N LYS A 65 15.15 11.56 -3.91
CA LYS A 65 16.16 12.20 -3.04
C LYS A 65 17.57 11.69 -3.32
N LYS A 66 17.70 10.44 -3.73
CA LYS A 66 18.99 9.86 -4.14
C LYS A 66 19.37 10.22 -5.58
N ARG A 67 18.56 11.01 -6.27
CA ARG A 67 18.75 11.42 -7.66
C ARG A 67 18.86 10.25 -8.62
N GLN A 68 18.22 9.13 -8.30
CA GLN A 68 18.10 8.00 -9.21
C GLN A 68 16.91 8.20 -10.13
N LYS A 69 17.06 7.83 -11.39
CA LYS A 69 16.05 8.10 -12.42
C LYS A 69 15.09 6.93 -12.53
N LEU A 70 14.05 6.97 -11.71
CA LEU A 70 12.94 6.02 -11.78
C LEU A 70 12.01 6.40 -12.93
N GLU A 71 11.79 5.49 -13.86
CA GLU A 71 10.89 5.67 -15.00
C GLU A 71 9.51 5.08 -14.70
N SER A 72 9.47 3.91 -14.07
CA SER A 72 8.21 3.27 -13.67
C SER A 72 8.40 2.41 -12.45
N LEU A 73 7.33 2.24 -11.71
CA LEU A 73 7.28 1.38 -10.53
C LEU A 73 5.91 0.69 -10.49
N GLU A 74 5.96 -0.62 -10.37
CA GLU A 74 4.78 -1.44 -10.10
C GLU A 74 5.03 -2.24 -8.85
N VAL A 75 4.06 -2.28 -7.94
CA VAL A 75 4.15 -3.11 -6.74
C VAL A 75 3.06 -4.17 -6.83
N ILE A 76 3.48 -5.42 -6.85
CA ILE A 76 2.55 -6.56 -6.86
C ILE A 76 2.43 -7.05 -5.43
N CYS A 77 1.23 -6.91 -4.88
CA CYS A 77 0.93 -7.27 -3.50
C CYS A 77 0.11 -8.55 -3.47
N SER A 78 0.56 -9.51 -2.70
CA SER A 78 -0.17 -10.76 -2.52
C SER A 78 -0.16 -11.16 -1.05
N GLY A 79 -1.08 -12.04 -0.65
CA GLY A 79 -1.14 -12.46 0.74
C GLY A 79 -2.05 -13.64 0.97
N GLU A 80 -2.00 -14.12 2.20
CA GLU A 80 -2.86 -15.18 2.71
C GLU A 80 -3.65 -14.65 3.91
N ARG A 81 -4.89 -15.08 4.02
CA ARG A 81 -5.77 -14.71 5.12
C ARG A 81 -6.01 -15.90 6.03
N ALA A 82 -6.32 -15.62 7.30
CA ALA A 82 -6.73 -16.66 8.24
C ALA A 82 -7.92 -17.43 7.67
N PRO A 83 -7.97 -18.78 7.85
CA PRO A 83 -9.03 -19.59 7.27
C PRO A 83 -10.39 -19.43 7.97
N LYS A 84 -10.39 -18.96 9.21
CA LYS A 84 -11.62 -18.76 10.00
C LYS A 84 -11.77 -17.31 10.44
N PRO A 85 -13.01 -16.82 10.64
CA PRO A 85 -13.23 -15.46 11.13
C PRO A 85 -12.60 -15.24 12.53
N PRO A 86 -12.02 -14.06 12.77
CA PRO A 86 -11.80 -12.99 11.80
C PRO A 86 -10.66 -13.35 10.84
N ARG A 87 -10.93 -13.21 9.54
CA ARG A 87 -10.00 -13.62 8.49
C ARG A 87 -9.00 -12.50 8.19
N VAL A 88 -8.11 -12.26 9.14
CA VAL A 88 -7.06 -11.25 9.01
C VAL A 88 -6.01 -11.68 7.97
N TRP A 89 -5.27 -10.71 7.43
CA TRP A 89 -4.07 -11.01 6.66
C TRP A 89 -3.04 -11.64 7.60
N THR A 90 -2.52 -12.81 7.22
CA THR A 90 -1.51 -13.53 8.02
C THR A 90 -0.14 -13.51 7.35
N LYS A 91 -0.11 -13.44 6.03
CA LYS A 91 1.11 -13.30 5.23
C LYS A 91 0.88 -12.28 4.16
N LEU A 92 1.89 -11.43 3.93
CA LEU A 92 1.87 -10.41 2.88
C LEU A 92 3.22 -10.44 2.17
N ASP A 93 3.19 -10.36 0.84
CA ASP A 93 4.39 -10.28 0.03
C ASP A 93 4.29 -9.11 -0.95
N LEU A 94 5.37 -8.34 -1.04
CA LEU A 94 5.49 -7.23 -1.96
C LEU A 94 6.59 -7.51 -2.96
N LEU A 95 6.25 -7.49 -4.25
CA LEU A 95 7.22 -7.50 -5.32
C LEU A 95 7.27 -6.13 -5.97
N PHE A 96 8.40 -5.45 -5.83
CA PHE A 96 8.62 -4.14 -6.47
C PHE A 96 9.29 -4.36 -7.82
N ARG A 97 8.64 -3.92 -8.88
CA ARG A 97 9.19 -3.97 -10.24
C ARG A 97 9.48 -2.54 -10.69
N LEU A 98 10.75 -2.23 -10.83
CA LEU A 98 11.21 -0.87 -11.14
C LEU A 98 11.89 -0.84 -12.49
N ARG A 99 11.69 0.23 -13.23
CA ARG A 99 12.39 0.49 -14.48
C ARG A 99 13.11 1.83 -14.38
N GLY A 100 14.32 1.88 -14.90
CA GLY A 100 15.08 3.11 -14.93
C GLY A 100 16.58 2.88 -14.74
N ARG A 101 17.33 3.97 -14.69
CA ARG A 101 18.75 3.96 -14.36
C ARG A 101 18.90 3.96 -12.84
N LEU A 102 18.84 2.76 -12.27
CA LEU A 102 18.76 2.56 -10.84
C LEU A 102 19.93 1.71 -10.36
N GLU A 103 20.39 2.00 -9.16
CA GLU A 103 21.42 1.20 -8.49
C GLU A 103 20.74 0.24 -7.53
N GLU A 104 21.11 -1.02 -7.56
CA GLU A 104 20.52 -2.05 -6.71
C GLU A 104 20.58 -1.67 -5.22
N ALA A 105 21.73 -1.17 -4.77
CA ALA A 105 21.90 -0.78 -3.37
C ALA A 105 20.94 0.34 -2.97
N GLY A 106 20.71 1.30 -3.86
CA GLY A 106 19.79 2.39 -3.61
C GLY A 106 18.33 1.93 -3.53
N VAL A 107 17.94 1.04 -4.43
CA VAL A 107 16.60 0.45 -4.43
C VAL A 107 16.37 -0.37 -3.16
N ARG A 108 17.33 -1.23 -2.81
CA ARG A 108 17.25 -2.04 -1.60
C ARG A 108 17.08 -1.17 -0.36
N GLN A 109 17.87 -0.12 -0.24
CA GLN A 109 17.80 0.81 0.89
C GLN A 109 16.45 1.53 0.92
N ALA A 110 15.93 1.95 -0.23
CA ALA A 110 14.64 2.62 -0.29
C ALA A 110 13.51 1.73 0.24
N ILE A 111 13.49 0.47 -0.17
CA ILE A 111 12.47 -0.49 0.29
C ILE A 111 12.65 -0.80 1.77
N GLN A 112 13.88 -1.02 2.23
CA GLN A 112 14.15 -1.26 3.65
C GLN A 112 13.67 -0.10 4.52
N LEU A 113 13.95 1.13 4.13
CA LEU A 113 13.50 2.31 4.87
C LEU A 113 11.98 2.43 4.89
N SER A 114 11.32 2.13 3.77
CA SER A 114 9.86 2.10 3.73
C SER A 114 9.32 1.11 4.74
N GLU A 115 9.78 -0.12 4.69
CA GLU A 115 9.23 -1.22 5.50
C GLU A 115 9.59 -1.12 6.99
N GLU A 116 10.77 -0.63 7.30
CA GLU A 116 11.24 -0.56 8.70
C GLU A 116 10.88 0.75 9.39
N LYS A 117 10.68 1.83 8.65
CA LYS A 117 10.57 3.16 9.26
C LYS A 117 9.37 3.98 8.81
N TYR A 118 9.03 3.99 7.53
CA TYR A 118 8.12 5.01 7.00
C TYR A 118 6.72 4.53 6.65
N CYS A 119 6.55 3.29 6.19
CA CYS A 119 5.23 2.82 5.74
C CYS A 119 4.29 2.56 6.91
N SER A 120 3.38 3.48 7.15
CA SER A 120 2.39 3.38 8.23
C SER A 120 1.44 2.21 8.04
N VAL A 121 1.05 1.91 6.81
CA VAL A 121 0.17 0.78 6.51
C VAL A 121 0.88 -0.54 6.81
N SER A 122 2.14 -0.68 6.39
CA SER A 122 2.96 -1.84 6.69
C SER A 122 3.07 -2.05 8.22
N ALA A 123 3.40 -1.00 8.95
CA ALA A 123 3.51 -1.06 10.41
C ALA A 123 2.20 -1.51 11.07
N THR A 124 1.07 -1.07 10.54
CA THR A 124 -0.25 -1.46 11.04
C THR A 124 -0.54 -2.93 10.74
N LEU A 125 -0.31 -3.37 9.50
CA LEU A 125 -0.62 -4.74 9.08
C LEU A 125 0.36 -5.78 9.65
N LYS A 126 1.59 -5.41 9.94
CA LYS A 126 2.59 -6.31 10.55
C LYS A 126 2.18 -6.77 11.95
N LYS A 127 1.22 -6.14 12.58
CA LYS A 127 0.72 -6.59 13.88
C LYS A 127 -0.01 -7.94 13.79
N SER A 128 -0.54 -8.30 12.62
CA SER A 128 -1.20 -9.58 12.40
C SER A 128 -0.56 -10.41 11.30
N ALA A 129 0.26 -9.81 10.43
CA ALA A 129 0.79 -10.44 9.23
C ALA A 129 2.31 -10.44 9.21
N GLU A 130 2.88 -11.56 8.73
CA GLU A 130 4.28 -11.61 8.36
C GLU A 130 4.41 -10.98 6.96
N LEU A 131 5.35 -10.04 6.80
CA LEU A 131 5.54 -9.34 5.54
C LEU A 131 6.93 -9.63 4.98
N THR A 132 6.96 -10.05 3.71
CA THR A 132 8.19 -10.24 2.96
C THR A 132 8.19 -9.34 1.73
N TRP A 133 9.37 -9.02 1.22
CA TRP A 133 9.47 -8.22 0.01
C TRP A 133 10.68 -8.63 -0.82
N ARG A 134 10.59 -8.36 -2.11
CA ARG A 134 11.65 -8.56 -3.08
C ARG A 134 11.50 -7.52 -4.17
N PHE A 135 12.51 -7.37 -5.01
CA PHE A 135 12.43 -6.42 -6.10
C PHE A 135 13.19 -6.92 -7.33
N GLU A 136 12.84 -6.39 -8.47
CA GLU A 136 13.57 -6.56 -9.71
C GLU A 136 13.67 -5.22 -10.43
N ILE A 137 14.85 -4.97 -11.02
CA ILE A 137 15.09 -3.76 -11.78
C ILE A 137 15.14 -4.12 -13.25
N LEU A 138 14.25 -3.48 -14.02
CA LEU A 138 14.20 -3.63 -15.46
C LEU A 138 15.07 -2.53 -16.11
N PRO A 139 15.70 -2.81 -17.25
CA PRO A 139 16.54 -1.80 -17.89
C PRO A 139 15.74 -0.56 -18.28
N ALA A 140 16.42 0.60 -18.24
CA ALA A 140 15.84 1.85 -18.70
C ALA A 140 15.44 1.73 -20.18
N ASP A 141 14.36 2.42 -20.56
CA ASP A 141 13.98 2.49 -21.97
C ASP A 141 15.11 3.16 -22.76
N PRO A 142 15.46 2.64 -23.95
CA PRO A 142 16.58 3.19 -24.74
C PRO A 142 16.25 4.55 -25.37
N GLY A 143 15.27 5.21 -24.91
CA GLY A 143 14.95 6.60 -25.19
C GLY A 143 14.58 6.91 -26.59
#